data_b408f10eb745fb3e453042f32252b375
#
_entry.id   b408f10eb745fb3e453042f32252b375
#
_cell.length_a   1.000
_cell.length_b   1.000
_cell.length_c   1.000
_cell.angle_alpha   90.00
_cell.angle_beta   90.00
_cell.angle_gamma   90.00
#
_symmetry.space_group_name_H-M   'P 1'
#
loop_
_entity.id
_entity.type
_entity.pdbx_description
1 polymer ?
#
loop_
_entity_poly.entity_id
_entity_poly.type
_entity_poly.pdbx_seq_one_letter_code
_entity_poly.pdbx_strand_id
1 'polypeptide(L)'
;KLKDGTTTFKQIWTEPVTKEIELFTYADGEKGVTYQQGTQNFAKGAAAIIPLGTYAIPQITMINEDIDLGFAQMPATNDAEEQVLTAGDDVMLTMGANSKHPEQAMRFIKFLMGKQQLEDYARAQSAITPLKDTYFGNPALETVRPFFESNRVADFCDHYIPSSINIGGYLQSAIMSGNVNQFVDSMQNEWDKVQARDFSE
;
A
#
# COMPACT_ATOMS: atom_id res chain seq x y z
N LYS A 1 -16.54 12.67 -4.73
CA LYS A 1 -16.15 13.82 -5.61
C LYS A 1 -15.87 13.37 -7.05
N LEU A 2 -15.11 12.27 -7.30
CA LEU A 2 -14.95 11.70 -8.64
C LEU A 2 -16.28 11.14 -9.17
N LYS A 3 -17.05 10.40 -8.34
CA LYS A 3 -18.35 9.81 -8.72
C LYS A 3 -19.43 10.84 -9.06
N ASP A 4 -19.42 11.98 -8.42
CA ASP A 4 -20.41 13.05 -8.64
C ASP A 4 -19.93 14.13 -9.62
N GLY A 5 -18.77 13.94 -10.24
CA GLY A 5 -18.20 14.84 -11.23
C GLY A 5 -17.71 16.19 -10.69
N THR A 6 -17.65 16.36 -9.35
CA THR A 6 -17.18 17.62 -8.75
C THR A 6 -15.66 17.77 -8.78
N THR A 7 -14.92 16.72 -9.17
CA THR A 7 -13.48 16.75 -9.37
C THR A 7 -13.06 15.78 -10.48
N THR A 8 -11.83 15.92 -10.95
CA THR A 8 -11.24 15.07 -11.99
C THR A 8 -9.90 14.51 -11.54
N PHE A 9 -9.43 13.43 -12.18
CA PHE A 9 -8.09 12.90 -11.93
C PHE A 9 -7.01 13.96 -12.14
N LYS A 10 -7.17 14.80 -13.14
CA LYS A 10 -6.23 15.91 -13.39
C LYS A 10 -6.11 16.86 -12.20
N GLN A 11 -7.21 17.16 -11.53
CA GLN A 11 -7.20 18.09 -10.38
C GLN A 11 -6.54 17.52 -9.13
N ILE A 12 -6.67 16.21 -8.91
CA ILE A 12 -6.23 15.60 -7.65
C ILE A 12 -4.94 14.77 -7.78
N TRP A 13 -4.58 14.30 -8.99
CA TRP A 13 -3.46 13.40 -9.20
C TRP A 13 -2.26 14.02 -9.93
N THR A 14 -2.41 15.22 -10.54
CA THR A 14 -1.30 15.85 -11.25
C THR A 14 -0.11 16.09 -10.32
N GLU A 15 -0.33 16.68 -9.15
CA GLU A 15 0.74 16.98 -8.20
C GLU A 15 1.37 15.70 -7.61
N PRO A 16 0.61 14.73 -7.07
CA PRO A 16 1.18 13.48 -6.56
C PRO A 16 2.02 12.73 -7.61
N VAL A 17 1.52 12.59 -8.83
CA VAL A 17 2.25 11.88 -9.90
C VAL A 17 3.50 12.66 -10.35
N THR A 18 3.45 13.99 -10.34
CA THR A 18 4.63 14.81 -10.61
C THR A 18 5.72 14.57 -9.58
N LYS A 19 5.36 14.54 -8.29
CA LYS A 19 6.29 14.24 -7.19
C LYS A 19 6.86 12.82 -7.30
N GLU A 20 6.02 11.86 -7.67
CA GLU A 20 6.45 10.47 -7.88
C GLU A 20 7.46 10.35 -9.03
N ILE A 21 7.21 11.01 -10.16
CA ILE A 21 8.16 11.07 -11.29
C ILE A 21 9.46 11.74 -10.85
N GLU A 22 9.39 12.83 -10.08
CA GLU A 22 10.57 13.52 -9.54
C GLU A 22 11.37 12.61 -8.60
N LEU A 23 10.69 11.86 -7.71
CA LEU A 23 11.35 10.91 -6.80
C LEU A 23 12.22 9.91 -7.57
N PHE A 24 11.74 9.42 -8.70
CA PHE A 24 12.52 8.50 -9.56
C PHE A 24 13.72 9.16 -10.26
N THR A 25 13.86 10.48 -10.23
CA THR A 25 15.09 11.14 -10.72
C THR A 25 16.24 11.03 -9.71
N TYR A 26 15.93 10.78 -8.44
CA TYR A 26 16.91 10.58 -7.37
C TYR A 26 17.24 9.11 -7.14
N ALA A 27 16.53 8.19 -7.80
CA ALA A 27 16.81 6.77 -7.70
C ALA A 27 18.12 6.43 -8.44
N ASP A 28 19.02 5.75 -7.75
CA ASP A 28 20.24 5.21 -8.35
C ASP A 28 19.90 3.91 -9.11
N GLY A 29 20.33 3.80 -10.37
CA GLY A 29 20.17 2.59 -11.15
C GLY A 29 19.11 2.62 -12.24
N GLU A 30 18.79 1.44 -12.78
CA GLU A 30 17.83 1.30 -13.87
C GLU A 30 16.39 1.45 -13.38
N LYS A 31 15.61 2.29 -14.05
CA LYS A 31 14.17 2.33 -13.85
C LYS A 31 13.57 0.97 -14.24
N GLY A 32 12.70 0.45 -13.42
CA GLY A 32 11.99 -0.81 -13.74
C GLY A 32 12.65 -2.08 -13.21
N VAL A 33 13.45 -2.00 -12.15
CA VAL A 33 13.86 -3.20 -11.39
C VAL A 33 12.61 -3.89 -10.83
N THR A 34 12.64 -5.21 -10.81
CA THR A 34 11.54 -5.98 -10.22
C THR A 34 11.53 -5.81 -8.70
N TYR A 35 10.37 -6.03 -8.09
CA TYR A 35 10.22 -6.08 -6.63
C TYR A 35 11.31 -6.95 -5.98
N GLN A 36 11.55 -8.14 -6.50
CA GLN A 36 12.55 -9.07 -5.97
C GLN A 36 13.97 -8.51 -6.08
N GLN A 37 14.34 -7.91 -7.21
CA GLN A 37 15.66 -7.29 -7.40
C GLN A 37 15.86 -6.10 -6.46
N GLY A 38 14.85 -5.22 -6.33
CA GLY A 38 14.89 -4.09 -5.41
C GLY A 38 15.10 -4.53 -3.97
N THR A 39 14.31 -5.51 -3.51
CA THR A 39 14.42 -6.09 -2.16
C THR A 39 15.79 -6.71 -1.92
N GLN A 40 16.34 -7.45 -2.89
CA GLN A 40 17.68 -8.04 -2.80
C GLN A 40 18.79 -6.98 -2.74
N ASN A 41 18.69 -5.94 -3.57
CA ASN A 41 19.66 -4.85 -3.60
C ASN A 41 19.68 -4.10 -2.27
N PHE A 42 18.51 -3.77 -1.73
CA PHE A 42 18.39 -3.14 -0.43
C PHE A 42 18.96 -4.01 0.69
N ALA A 43 18.60 -5.28 0.76
CA ALA A 43 19.11 -6.22 1.77
C ALA A 43 20.64 -6.37 1.75
N LYS A 44 21.27 -6.20 0.57
CA LYS A 44 22.73 -6.22 0.40
C LYS A 44 23.40 -4.87 0.65
N GLY A 45 22.64 -3.83 1.04
CA GLY A 45 23.16 -2.50 1.32
C GLY A 45 23.46 -1.66 0.08
N ALA A 46 22.94 -2.03 -1.11
CA ALA A 46 23.12 -1.24 -2.33
C ALA A 46 22.25 0.03 -2.35
N ALA A 47 21.23 0.12 -1.49
CA ALA A 47 20.40 1.31 -1.29
C ALA A 47 20.18 1.55 0.20
N ALA A 48 20.13 2.81 0.62
CA ALA A 48 19.87 3.19 2.00
C ALA A 48 18.38 3.28 2.32
N ILE A 49 17.54 3.51 1.31
CA ILE A 49 16.08 3.66 1.45
C ILE A 49 15.41 2.87 0.32
N ILE A 50 14.30 2.21 0.68
CA ILE A 50 13.42 1.55 -0.29
C ILE A 50 11.96 1.85 0.06
N PRO A 51 11.16 2.41 -0.86
CA PRO A 51 9.73 2.65 -0.63
C PRO A 51 8.94 1.34 -0.80
N LEU A 52 8.71 0.62 0.28
CA LEU A 52 7.94 -0.64 0.31
C LEU A 52 7.09 -0.70 1.58
N GLY A 53 6.08 -1.55 1.55
CA GLY A 53 5.28 -1.86 2.74
C GLY A 53 5.98 -2.82 3.71
N THR A 54 5.41 -2.98 4.90
CA THR A 54 5.95 -3.84 5.99
C THR A 54 6.11 -5.31 5.57
N TYR A 55 5.31 -5.77 4.61
CA TYR A 55 5.37 -7.12 4.04
C TYR A 55 6.74 -7.48 3.43
N ALA A 56 7.57 -6.47 3.11
CA ALA A 56 8.92 -6.69 2.59
C ALA A 56 9.92 -7.04 3.69
N ILE A 57 9.68 -6.67 4.95
CA ILE A 57 10.61 -6.87 6.06
C ILE A 57 11.05 -8.34 6.21
N PRO A 58 10.12 -9.34 6.25
CA PRO A 58 10.54 -10.74 6.36
C PRO A 58 11.43 -11.20 5.21
N GLN A 59 11.18 -10.72 4.00
CA GLN A 59 11.98 -11.09 2.82
C GLN A 59 13.38 -10.45 2.87
N ILE A 60 13.47 -9.23 3.35
CA ILE A 60 14.74 -8.52 3.54
C ILE A 60 15.59 -9.24 4.59
N THR A 61 14.99 -9.55 5.74
CA THR A 61 15.69 -10.24 6.86
C THR A 61 16.07 -11.68 6.51
N MET A 62 15.32 -12.37 5.64
CA MET A 62 15.74 -13.69 5.12
C MET A 62 17.02 -13.63 4.28
N ILE A 63 17.29 -12.50 3.62
CA ILE A 63 18.49 -12.30 2.80
C ILE A 63 19.67 -11.84 3.66
N ASN A 64 19.40 -10.97 4.63
CA ASN A 64 20.38 -10.42 5.55
C ASN A 64 19.75 -10.31 6.95
N GLU A 65 20.04 -11.30 7.80
CA GLU A 65 19.48 -11.37 9.17
C GLU A 65 20.02 -10.30 10.12
N ASP A 66 21.19 -9.77 9.82
CA ASP A 66 21.88 -8.75 10.62
C ASP A 66 21.55 -7.31 10.19
N ILE A 67 20.64 -7.13 9.21
CA ILE A 67 20.31 -5.79 8.73
C ILE A 67 19.58 -4.98 9.81
N ASP A 68 20.10 -3.80 10.10
CA ASP A 68 19.41 -2.82 10.97
C ASP A 68 18.37 -2.03 10.16
N LEU A 69 17.10 -2.35 10.41
CA LEU A 69 15.96 -1.78 9.66
C LEU A 69 15.24 -0.71 10.47
N GLY A 70 15.12 0.48 9.90
CA GLY A 70 14.14 1.48 10.29
C GLY A 70 12.91 1.43 9.38
N PHE A 71 11.77 1.85 9.88
CA PHE A 71 10.56 2.03 9.11
C PHE A 71 9.98 3.42 9.37
N ALA A 72 9.55 4.12 8.30
CA ALA A 72 8.94 5.44 8.40
C ALA A 72 7.81 5.59 7.38
N GLN A 73 6.87 6.46 7.67
CA GLN A 73 5.86 6.84 6.67
C GLN A 73 6.53 7.57 5.49
N MET A 74 5.93 7.42 4.31
CA MET A 74 6.34 8.18 3.14
C MET A 74 6.02 9.67 3.33
N PRO A 75 7.00 10.59 3.30
CA PRO A 75 6.73 12.01 3.49
C PRO A 75 6.00 12.59 2.28
N ALA A 76 4.73 13.00 2.47
CA ALA A 76 3.89 13.55 1.41
C ALA A 76 3.83 15.09 1.44
N THR A 77 4.14 15.71 2.58
CA THR A 77 4.10 17.16 2.83
C THR A 77 5.28 17.59 3.70
N ASN A 78 5.61 18.86 3.68
CA ASN A 78 6.62 19.46 4.56
C ASN A 78 6.07 19.84 5.94
N ASP A 79 4.74 19.75 6.14
CA ASP A 79 4.11 19.99 7.42
C ASP A 79 3.99 18.68 8.19
N ALA A 80 4.66 18.58 9.33
CA ALA A 80 4.65 17.38 10.17
C ALA A 80 3.25 17.02 10.71
N GLU A 81 2.38 18.02 10.91
CA GLU A 81 1.02 17.81 11.40
C GLU A 81 0.08 17.27 10.30
N GLU A 82 0.40 17.54 9.05
CA GLU A 82 -0.35 17.03 7.89
C GLU A 82 0.14 15.66 7.41
N GLN A 83 1.24 15.15 7.96
CA GLN A 83 1.73 13.81 7.63
C GLN A 83 0.74 12.74 8.09
N VAL A 84 0.44 11.81 7.19
CA VAL A 84 -0.39 10.63 7.46
C VAL A 84 0.37 9.36 7.10
N LEU A 85 0.11 8.28 7.85
CA LEU A 85 0.58 6.95 7.50
C LEU A 85 -0.44 6.30 6.56
N THR A 86 0.01 5.81 5.42
CA THR A 86 -0.83 4.94 4.59
C THR A 86 -0.83 3.54 5.18
N ALA A 87 -1.98 3.10 5.66
CA ALA A 87 -2.21 1.75 6.19
C ALA A 87 -3.69 1.40 6.08
N GLY A 88 -3.99 0.17 5.74
CA GLY A 88 -5.35 -0.33 5.56
C GLY A 88 -5.39 -1.85 5.69
N ASP A 89 -6.57 -2.43 5.41
CA ASP A 89 -6.76 -3.88 5.39
C ASP A 89 -6.01 -4.48 4.19
N ASP A 90 -5.01 -5.32 4.46
CA ASP A 90 -4.23 -6.00 3.44
C ASP A 90 -4.72 -7.44 3.24
N VAL A 91 -4.85 -8.21 4.32
CA VAL A 91 -5.28 -9.59 4.28
C VAL A 91 -6.65 -9.75 4.91
N MET A 92 -7.61 -10.25 4.13
CA MET A 92 -8.98 -10.51 4.56
C MET A 92 -9.31 -11.99 4.49
N LEU A 93 -10.03 -12.49 5.49
CA LEU A 93 -10.57 -13.85 5.51
C LEU A 93 -12.02 -13.82 5.06
N THR A 94 -12.33 -14.52 3.98
CA THR A 94 -13.68 -14.60 3.43
C THR A 94 -14.18 -16.03 3.38
N MET A 95 -15.49 -16.20 3.46
CA MET A 95 -16.16 -17.49 3.30
C MET A 95 -17.05 -17.43 2.06
N GLY A 96 -16.97 -18.46 1.21
CA GLY A 96 -17.83 -18.57 0.05
C GLY A 96 -19.33 -18.64 0.45
N ALA A 97 -20.19 -17.86 -0.19
CA ALA A 97 -21.62 -17.79 0.11
C ALA A 97 -22.31 -19.17 -0.02
N ASN A 98 -21.83 -20.03 -0.92
CA ASN A 98 -22.36 -21.37 -1.16
C ASN A 98 -21.53 -22.48 -0.50
N SER A 99 -20.77 -22.17 0.56
CA SER A 99 -20.01 -23.17 1.30
C SER A 99 -20.93 -24.28 1.83
N LYS A 100 -20.54 -25.53 1.65
CA LYS A 100 -21.25 -26.70 2.23
C LYS A 100 -20.97 -26.87 3.71
N HIS A 101 -19.97 -26.15 4.26
CA HIS A 101 -19.51 -26.24 5.64
C HIS A 101 -19.35 -24.86 6.29
N PRO A 102 -20.39 -24.00 6.30
CA PRO A 102 -20.27 -22.62 6.74
C PRO A 102 -19.90 -22.50 8.24
N GLU A 103 -20.43 -23.40 9.07
CA GLU A 103 -20.13 -23.39 10.51
C GLU A 103 -18.66 -23.70 10.79
N GLN A 104 -18.09 -24.70 10.10
CA GLN A 104 -16.70 -25.09 10.23
C GLN A 104 -15.78 -23.97 9.72
N ALA A 105 -16.10 -23.39 8.56
CA ALA A 105 -15.37 -22.25 8.01
C ALA A 105 -15.38 -21.06 8.97
N MET A 106 -16.55 -20.73 9.55
CA MET A 106 -16.66 -19.65 10.53
C MET A 106 -15.88 -19.94 11.81
N ARG A 107 -15.87 -21.18 12.29
CA ARG A 107 -15.05 -21.58 13.46
C ARG A 107 -13.56 -21.39 13.17
N PHE A 108 -13.10 -21.72 11.98
CA PHE A 108 -11.71 -21.53 11.56
C PHE A 108 -11.36 -20.04 11.47
N ILE A 109 -12.22 -19.22 10.85
CA ILE A 109 -12.03 -17.77 10.80
C ILE A 109 -11.94 -17.17 12.23
N LYS A 110 -12.88 -17.54 13.12
CA LYS A 110 -12.86 -17.08 14.52
C LYS A 110 -11.60 -17.52 15.27
N PHE A 111 -11.08 -18.70 14.99
CA PHE A 111 -9.81 -19.18 15.55
C PHE A 111 -8.65 -18.30 15.08
N LEU A 112 -8.54 -18.05 13.78
CA LEU A 112 -7.47 -17.22 13.22
C LEU A 112 -7.54 -15.75 13.69
N MET A 113 -8.75 -15.24 13.95
CA MET A 113 -8.96 -13.90 14.51
C MET A 113 -8.78 -13.81 16.03
N GLY A 114 -8.35 -14.90 16.67
CA GLY A 114 -7.98 -14.91 18.08
C GLY A 114 -6.73 -14.07 18.34
N LYS A 115 -6.64 -13.41 19.51
CA LYS A 115 -5.55 -12.51 19.85
C LYS A 115 -4.18 -13.16 19.64
N GLN A 116 -3.98 -14.36 20.18
CA GLN A 116 -2.70 -15.08 20.06
C GLN A 116 -2.33 -15.34 18.60
N GLN A 117 -3.27 -15.81 17.77
CA GLN A 117 -3.03 -16.12 16.36
C GLN A 117 -2.70 -14.86 15.56
N LEU A 118 -3.38 -13.75 15.84
CA LEU A 118 -3.10 -12.46 15.20
C LEU A 118 -1.72 -11.91 15.60
N GLU A 119 -1.33 -12.02 16.87
CA GLU A 119 0.01 -11.60 17.33
C GLU A 119 1.11 -12.49 16.74
N ASP A 120 0.89 -13.80 16.65
CA ASP A 120 1.85 -14.74 16.04
C ASP A 120 2.00 -14.46 14.53
N TYR A 121 0.88 -14.21 13.84
CA TYR A 121 0.90 -13.80 12.44
C TYR A 121 1.63 -12.46 12.25
N ALA A 122 1.31 -11.45 13.06
CA ALA A 122 1.95 -10.14 12.99
C ALA A 122 3.46 -10.24 13.22
N ARG A 123 3.90 -11.07 14.17
CA ARG A 123 5.32 -11.32 14.42
C ARG A 123 6.00 -11.98 13.21
N ALA A 124 5.36 -12.99 12.61
CA ALA A 124 5.92 -13.71 11.47
C ALA A 124 5.98 -12.87 10.19
N GLN A 125 5.04 -11.95 10.03
CA GLN A 125 4.91 -11.12 8.81
C GLN A 125 5.37 -9.67 8.99
N SER A 126 5.90 -9.30 10.17
CA SER A 126 6.19 -7.89 10.51
C SER A 126 4.98 -6.98 10.24
N ALA A 127 3.79 -7.48 10.57
CA ALA A 127 2.53 -6.79 10.33
C ALA A 127 2.04 -6.06 11.59
N ILE A 128 1.02 -5.24 11.41
CA ILE A 128 0.30 -4.56 12.47
C ILE A 128 -1.07 -5.23 12.63
N THR A 129 -1.49 -5.53 13.85
CA THR A 129 -2.77 -6.20 14.08
C THR A 129 -3.95 -5.23 14.06
N PRO A 130 -5.17 -5.69 13.65
CA PRO A 130 -6.40 -4.91 13.74
C PRO A 130 -7.01 -4.90 15.15
N LEU A 131 -6.29 -5.36 16.16
CA LEU A 131 -6.77 -5.40 17.55
C LEU A 131 -6.84 -3.98 18.14
N LYS A 132 -7.76 -3.75 19.09
CA LYS A 132 -7.88 -2.47 19.81
C LYS A 132 -6.58 -2.09 20.51
N ASP A 133 -5.95 -3.07 21.16
CA ASP A 133 -4.60 -2.93 21.72
C ASP A 133 -3.62 -3.35 20.63
N THR A 134 -3.35 -2.44 19.71
CA THR A 134 -2.57 -2.71 18.50
C THR A 134 -1.20 -3.28 18.84
N TYR A 135 -0.90 -4.45 18.28
CA TYR A 135 0.38 -5.11 18.39
C TYR A 135 1.19 -4.89 17.10
N PHE A 136 2.44 -4.45 17.28
CA PHE A 136 3.40 -4.28 16.18
C PHE A 136 4.31 -5.50 16.15
N GLY A 137 4.24 -6.25 15.06
CA GLY A 137 4.97 -7.53 14.93
C GLY A 137 6.50 -7.39 14.86
N ASN A 138 6.99 -6.17 14.62
CA ASN A 138 8.42 -5.88 14.49
C ASN A 138 8.76 -4.57 15.22
N PRO A 139 9.86 -4.50 15.99
CA PRO A 139 10.29 -3.28 16.70
C PRO A 139 10.52 -2.07 15.78
N ALA A 140 10.93 -2.27 14.52
CA ALA A 140 11.10 -1.20 13.55
C ALA A 140 9.81 -0.43 13.28
N LEU A 141 8.64 -1.03 13.53
CA LEU A 141 7.32 -0.43 13.32
C LEU A 141 6.88 0.50 14.46
N GLU A 142 7.60 0.50 15.58
CA GLU A 142 7.27 1.41 16.70
C GLU A 142 7.37 2.89 16.31
N THR A 143 8.18 3.22 15.32
CA THR A 143 8.31 4.58 14.78
C THR A 143 7.02 5.13 14.20
N VAL A 144 6.10 4.27 13.73
CA VAL A 144 4.81 4.68 13.16
C VAL A 144 3.64 4.57 14.14
N ARG A 145 3.87 4.08 15.37
CA ARG A 145 2.85 4.03 16.44
C ARG A 145 2.14 5.37 16.67
N PRO A 146 2.83 6.54 16.72
CA PRO A 146 2.18 7.83 16.95
C PRO A 146 1.10 8.18 15.92
N PHE A 147 1.19 7.66 14.69
CA PHE A 147 0.16 7.87 13.66
C PHE A 147 -1.14 7.15 14.01
N PHE A 148 -1.06 5.92 14.54
CA PHE A 148 -2.24 5.18 15.01
C PHE A 148 -2.85 5.84 16.25
N GLU A 149 -2.04 6.25 17.21
CA GLU A 149 -2.50 6.89 18.46
C GLU A 149 -3.18 8.24 18.20
N SER A 150 -2.71 9.00 17.21
CA SER A 150 -3.28 10.29 16.81
C SER A 150 -4.35 10.18 15.71
N ASN A 151 -4.72 8.96 15.29
CA ASN A 151 -5.64 8.70 14.18
C ASN A 151 -5.24 9.40 12.87
N ARG A 152 -3.93 9.54 12.61
CA ARG A 152 -3.36 10.07 11.37
C ARG A 152 -3.02 8.95 10.41
N VAL A 153 -4.00 8.13 10.08
CA VAL A 153 -3.89 6.99 9.16
C VAL A 153 -4.85 7.19 8.00
N ALA A 154 -4.38 6.94 6.80
CA ALA A 154 -5.19 6.93 5.58
C ALA A 154 -5.14 5.55 4.93
N ASP A 155 -6.28 5.11 4.41
CA ASP A 155 -6.38 3.86 3.67
C ASP A 155 -5.67 3.95 2.30
N PHE A 156 -5.39 2.81 1.69
CA PHE A 156 -4.80 2.72 0.36
C PHE A 156 -5.73 3.32 -0.69
N CYS A 157 -5.19 4.20 -1.54
CA CYS A 157 -6.00 4.92 -2.53
C CYS A 157 -6.61 4.00 -3.60
N ASP A 158 -5.97 2.87 -3.90
CA ASP A 158 -6.45 1.88 -4.86
C ASP A 158 -7.67 1.10 -4.36
N HIS A 159 -7.94 1.06 -3.04
CA HIS A 159 -9.20 0.52 -2.51
C HIS A 159 -10.45 1.30 -2.97
N TYR A 160 -10.27 2.55 -3.37
CA TYR A 160 -11.35 3.42 -3.87
C TYR A 160 -11.45 3.48 -5.40
N ILE A 161 -10.59 2.73 -6.08
CA ILE A 161 -10.55 2.66 -7.55
C ILE A 161 -11.00 1.26 -7.98
N PRO A 162 -11.95 1.15 -8.93
CA PRO A 162 -12.37 -0.13 -9.44
C PRO A 162 -11.19 -1.00 -9.91
N SER A 163 -11.15 -2.26 -9.51
CA SER A 163 -10.05 -3.19 -9.83
C SER A 163 -9.86 -3.45 -11.34
N SER A 164 -10.85 -3.08 -12.16
CA SER A 164 -10.74 -3.10 -13.62
C SER A 164 -9.83 -2.00 -14.18
N ILE A 165 -9.49 -0.98 -13.38
CA ILE A 165 -8.61 0.12 -13.78
C ILE A 165 -7.17 -0.20 -13.35
N ASN A 166 -6.28 -0.37 -14.31
CA ASN A 166 -4.87 -0.69 -14.05
C ASN A 166 -4.05 0.54 -13.64
N ILE A 167 -4.32 1.08 -12.43
CA ILE A 167 -3.61 2.26 -11.89
C ILE A 167 -2.09 2.07 -11.87
N GLY A 168 -1.61 0.90 -11.44
CA GLY A 168 -0.18 0.62 -11.35
C GLY A 168 0.52 0.66 -12.72
N GLY A 169 -0.12 0.11 -13.77
CA GLY A 169 0.41 0.13 -15.12
C GLY A 169 0.46 1.55 -15.72
N TYR A 170 -0.55 2.37 -15.45
CA TYR A 170 -0.55 3.77 -15.90
C TYR A 170 0.49 4.61 -15.15
N LEU A 171 0.66 4.41 -13.85
CA LEU A 171 1.68 5.08 -13.06
C LEU A 171 3.09 4.69 -13.52
N GLN A 172 3.34 3.41 -13.72
CA GLN A 172 4.62 2.93 -14.26
C GLN A 172 4.94 3.55 -15.61
N SER A 173 3.96 3.61 -16.54
CA SER A 173 4.13 4.27 -17.84
C SER A 173 4.47 5.75 -17.70
N ALA A 174 3.83 6.45 -16.77
CA ALA A 174 4.09 7.86 -16.51
C ALA A 174 5.49 8.10 -15.94
N ILE A 175 5.95 7.26 -15.00
CA ILE A 175 7.30 7.31 -14.44
C ILE A 175 8.35 7.07 -15.53
N MET A 176 8.14 6.05 -16.38
CA MET A 176 9.08 5.73 -17.45
C MET A 176 9.17 6.80 -18.52
N SER A 177 8.04 7.43 -18.89
CA SER A 177 7.96 8.46 -19.93
C SER A 177 8.18 9.90 -19.40
N GLY A 178 8.05 10.12 -18.09
CA GLY A 178 8.02 11.47 -17.49
C GLY A 178 6.74 12.25 -17.82
N ASN A 179 5.66 11.59 -18.25
CA ASN A 179 4.45 12.24 -18.77
C ASN A 179 3.25 12.11 -17.82
N VAL A 180 3.07 13.10 -16.95
CA VAL A 180 1.94 13.17 -15.99
C VAL A 180 0.59 13.19 -16.70
N ASN A 181 0.47 13.92 -17.82
CA ASN A 181 -0.82 14.03 -18.53
C ASN A 181 -1.28 12.68 -19.06
N GLN A 182 -0.37 11.83 -19.52
CA GLN A 182 -0.70 10.47 -19.95
C GLN A 182 -1.39 9.68 -18.83
N PHE A 183 -0.91 9.81 -17.59
CA PHE A 183 -1.53 9.14 -16.45
C PHE A 183 -2.93 9.67 -16.18
N VAL A 184 -3.07 10.99 -15.96
CA VAL A 184 -4.36 11.57 -15.55
C VAL A 184 -5.43 11.42 -16.60
N ASP A 185 -5.09 11.53 -17.89
CA ASP A 185 -6.01 11.34 -19.01
C ASP A 185 -6.43 9.85 -19.14
N SER A 186 -5.49 8.90 -18.98
CA SER A 186 -5.81 7.48 -19.00
C SER A 186 -6.71 7.09 -17.82
N MET A 187 -6.41 7.55 -16.62
CA MET A 187 -7.23 7.30 -15.43
C MET A 187 -8.64 7.88 -15.58
N GLN A 188 -8.78 9.12 -16.08
CA GLN A 188 -10.09 9.74 -16.31
C GLN A 188 -10.89 8.96 -17.34
N ASN A 189 -10.28 8.58 -18.45
CA ASN A 189 -10.95 7.83 -19.50
C ASN A 189 -11.45 6.45 -19.04
N GLU A 190 -10.66 5.72 -18.25
CA GLU A 190 -11.07 4.43 -17.71
C GLU A 190 -12.15 4.58 -16.63
N TRP A 191 -12.03 5.60 -15.79
CA TRP A 191 -13.06 5.94 -14.82
C TRP A 191 -14.40 6.22 -15.48
N ASP A 192 -14.43 7.06 -16.51
CA ASP A 192 -15.65 7.41 -17.22
C ASP A 192 -16.30 6.18 -17.89
N LYS A 193 -15.51 5.25 -18.42
CA LYS A 193 -16.01 3.98 -18.97
C LYS A 193 -16.66 3.09 -17.91
N VAL A 194 -16.09 3.03 -16.70
CA VAL A 194 -16.68 2.25 -15.60
C VAL A 194 -17.98 2.88 -15.15
N GLN A 195 -18.00 4.20 -14.94
CA GLN A 195 -19.24 4.92 -14.56
C GLN A 195 -20.35 4.74 -15.61
N ALA A 196 -20.03 4.79 -16.89
CA ALA A 196 -21.01 4.57 -17.96
C ALA A 196 -21.61 3.15 -17.94
N ARG A 197 -20.89 2.14 -17.47
CA ARG A 197 -21.41 0.76 -17.31
C ARG A 197 -22.35 0.64 -16.13
N ASP A 198 -22.01 1.26 -15.00
CA ASP A 198 -22.81 1.22 -13.76
C ASP A 198 -24.18 1.91 -13.89
N PHE A 199 -24.36 2.79 -14.87
CA PHE A 199 -25.63 3.47 -15.16
C PHE A 199 -26.47 2.80 -16.25
N SER A 200 -25.99 1.69 -16.84
CA SER A 200 -26.67 0.98 -17.94
C SER A 200 -27.38 -0.31 -17.50
N GLU A 201 -27.33 -0.65 -16.21
CA GLU A 201 -28.07 -1.75 -15.56
C GLU A 201 -29.21 -1.18 -14.68
#